data_c5ec124c096bc49d7e89693d6f0a6c1d
#
_entry.id   c5ec124c096bc49d7e89693d6f0a6c1d
#
_cell.length_a   1.000
_cell.length_b   1.000
_cell.length_c   1.000
_cell.angle_alpha   90.00
_cell.angle_beta   90.00
_cell.angle_gamma   90.00
#
_symmetry.space_group_name_H-M   'P 1'
#
loop_
_entity.id
_entity.type
_entity.pdbx_description
1 polymer ?
#
loop_
_entity_poly.entity_id
_entity_poly.type
_entity_poly.pdbx_seq_one_letter_code
_entity_poly.pdbx_strand_id
1 'polypeptide(L)'
;MVDWAEDLKKIAVKTAIVGGGFEYDGKEIAPFDAAAARAFFQELKEQDVKSVAVSCVFSTVRNDHELEAAKLCKEVMGEDVHVSISSEIGSMGLIERENATILNAALYKVAESFTEGFAQSLADEGVTNAQVYLSQNDGTLMTMDYARRYPILTIACGPTNSIRGACYLSQLKNAVVIDVGGTTTDLGVIQNGFPRESGVAVTIGGVRTNFRMPDVVSIGLGGGSIVRQREDGTVTVGPDSVGYQITEKALCFGGDVCTATDIAVRLGMTELGDKNLVAHLDEGFAKKAMEAIRTLCEDAIDAMKVSSEDVDVILVGGGSIILPGDLAGARSVTQHEFGGVANAIGSAISKVSGTLEPVSYTHLRAHETLS
;
A
#
# COMPACT_ATOMS: atom_id res chain seq x y z
N MET A 1 21.64 -14.32 15.00
CA MET A 1 20.43 -13.48 15.14
C MET A 1 20.39 -12.61 13.90
N VAL A 2 19.33 -12.66 13.13
CA VAL A 2 19.16 -11.74 11.99
C VAL A 2 18.87 -10.38 12.59
N ASP A 3 19.62 -9.36 12.19
CA ASP A 3 19.38 -8.00 12.67
C ASP A 3 18.15 -7.41 11.98
N TRP A 4 17.37 -6.63 12.71
CA TRP A 4 16.19 -5.95 12.15
C TRP A 4 16.59 -4.86 11.17
N ALA A 5 15.73 -4.57 10.21
CA ALA A 5 15.87 -3.39 9.37
C ALA A 5 15.95 -2.12 10.24
N GLU A 6 16.82 -1.18 9.87
CA GLU A 6 17.05 0.05 10.66
C GLU A 6 15.75 0.83 10.90
N ASP A 7 14.80 0.80 9.96
CA ASP A 7 13.53 1.49 10.10
C ASP A 7 12.61 0.83 11.14
N LEU A 8 12.68 -0.49 11.31
CA LEU A 8 11.98 -1.17 12.41
C LEU A 8 12.57 -0.81 13.78
N LYS A 9 13.89 -0.68 13.87
CA LYS A 9 14.55 -0.27 15.12
C LYS A 9 14.12 1.13 15.58
N LYS A 10 13.80 2.03 14.65
CA LYS A 10 13.35 3.39 14.96
C LYS A 10 11.96 3.43 15.60
N ILE A 11 11.09 2.48 15.27
CA ILE A 11 9.70 2.44 15.78
C ILE A 11 9.55 1.53 17.00
N ALA A 12 10.50 0.63 17.26
CA ALA A 12 10.45 -0.28 18.41
C ALA A 12 11.02 0.41 19.66
N VAL A 13 10.19 0.56 20.69
CA VAL A 13 10.62 1.12 21.97
C VAL A 13 11.50 0.13 22.73
N LYS A 14 11.08 -1.14 22.80
CA LYS A 14 11.78 -2.20 23.52
C LYS A 14 11.46 -3.58 22.91
N THR A 15 12.40 -4.52 23.03
CA THR A 15 12.27 -5.89 22.56
C THR A 15 12.74 -6.88 23.57
N ALA A 16 12.16 -8.08 23.58
CA ALA A 16 12.60 -9.21 24.39
C ALA A 16 12.42 -10.52 23.63
N ILE A 17 13.31 -11.47 23.91
CA ILE A 17 13.17 -12.86 23.49
C ILE A 17 12.80 -13.66 24.73
N VAL A 18 11.66 -14.37 24.65
CA VAL A 18 11.11 -15.17 25.74
C VAL A 18 11.18 -16.64 25.35
N GLY A 19 11.41 -17.52 26.32
CA GLY A 19 11.40 -18.98 26.11
C GLY A 19 10.03 -19.45 25.60
N GLY A 20 10.06 -20.41 24.65
CA GLY A 20 8.86 -20.95 24.01
C GLY A 20 9.13 -21.40 22.58
N GLY A 21 8.06 -21.52 21.79
CA GLY A 21 8.11 -21.85 20.38
C GLY A 21 7.78 -23.29 20.05
N PHE A 22 7.53 -23.53 18.78
CA PHE A 22 7.14 -24.83 18.24
C PHE A 22 8.07 -25.24 17.10
N GLU A 23 8.21 -26.54 16.88
CA GLU A 23 8.79 -27.12 15.68
C GLU A 23 7.79 -27.08 14.52
N TYR A 24 8.26 -27.35 13.30
CA TYR A 24 7.46 -27.39 12.08
C TYR A 24 6.28 -28.39 12.14
N ASP A 25 6.34 -29.39 13.00
CA ASP A 25 5.31 -30.44 13.22
C ASP A 25 4.37 -30.08 14.39
N GLY A 26 4.51 -28.90 14.99
CA GLY A 26 3.72 -28.43 16.13
C GLY A 26 4.19 -28.95 17.48
N LYS A 27 5.33 -29.68 17.56
CA LYS A 27 5.94 -30.08 18.82
C LYS A 27 6.53 -28.86 19.52
N GLU A 28 6.29 -28.75 20.81
CA GLU A 28 6.82 -27.66 21.62
C GLU A 28 8.36 -27.77 21.77
N ILE A 29 9.07 -26.68 21.44
CA ILE A 29 10.52 -26.58 21.61
C ILE A 29 10.85 -26.41 23.09
N ALA A 30 10.14 -25.51 23.76
CA ALA A 30 10.24 -25.24 25.18
C ALA A 30 8.90 -24.69 25.70
N PRO A 31 8.55 -24.89 26.98
CA PRO A 31 7.40 -24.25 27.59
C PRO A 31 7.47 -22.72 27.47
N PHE A 32 6.33 -22.08 27.35
CA PHE A 32 6.25 -20.62 27.37
C PHE A 32 6.71 -20.07 28.72
N ASP A 33 7.72 -19.20 28.71
CA ASP A 33 8.22 -18.54 29.93
C ASP A 33 7.32 -17.35 30.32
N ALA A 34 6.17 -17.66 30.92
CA ALA A 34 5.22 -16.65 31.38
C ALA A 34 5.81 -15.68 32.41
N ALA A 35 6.82 -16.10 33.19
CA ALA A 35 7.45 -15.23 34.19
C ALA A 35 8.30 -14.15 33.53
N ALA A 36 9.13 -14.53 32.57
CA ALA A 36 9.92 -13.58 31.78
C ALA A 36 9.03 -12.64 30.98
N ALA A 37 7.97 -13.16 30.33
CA ALA A 37 7.00 -12.36 29.60
C ALA A 37 6.27 -11.35 30.51
N ARG A 38 5.83 -11.76 31.69
CA ARG A 38 5.20 -10.87 32.67
C ARG A 38 6.11 -9.74 33.11
N ALA A 39 7.36 -10.05 33.41
CA ALA A 39 8.34 -9.02 33.78
C ALA A 39 8.53 -8.00 32.66
N PHE A 40 8.67 -8.47 31.42
CA PHE A 40 8.80 -7.59 30.26
C PHE A 40 7.56 -6.70 30.04
N PHE A 41 6.35 -7.25 30.15
CA PHE A 41 5.12 -6.46 30.02
C PHE A 41 4.96 -5.43 31.16
N GLN A 42 5.44 -5.74 32.35
CA GLN A 42 5.47 -4.76 33.45
C GLN A 42 6.37 -3.56 33.11
N GLU A 43 7.54 -3.80 32.52
CA GLU A 43 8.44 -2.74 32.08
C GLU A 43 7.81 -1.90 30.95
N LEU A 44 7.08 -2.52 30.00
CA LEU A 44 6.38 -1.79 28.96
C LEU A 44 5.24 -0.92 29.53
N LYS A 45 4.54 -1.42 30.53
CA LYS A 45 3.50 -0.66 31.24
C LYS A 45 4.07 0.58 31.91
N GLU A 46 5.22 0.49 32.58
CA GLU A 46 5.91 1.59 33.21
C GLU A 46 6.34 2.68 32.20
N GLN A 47 6.56 2.30 30.95
CA GLN A 47 6.90 3.20 29.84
C GLN A 47 5.68 3.70 29.07
N ASP A 48 4.47 3.40 29.54
CA ASP A 48 3.20 3.79 28.90
C ASP A 48 3.05 3.31 27.44
N VAL A 49 3.63 2.13 27.11
CA VAL A 49 3.51 1.52 25.77
C VAL A 49 2.08 1.10 25.53
N LYS A 50 1.50 1.46 24.37
CA LYS A 50 0.09 1.20 24.02
C LYS A 50 -0.11 0.09 23.01
N SER A 51 0.96 -0.34 22.31
CA SER A 51 0.86 -1.37 21.29
C SER A 51 2.03 -2.34 21.37
N VAL A 52 1.75 -3.62 21.28
CA VAL A 52 2.72 -4.70 21.42
C VAL A 52 2.59 -5.68 20.26
N ALA A 53 3.72 -6.06 19.65
CA ALA A 53 3.81 -7.12 18.66
C ALA A 53 4.34 -8.40 19.33
N VAL A 54 3.69 -9.52 19.08
CA VAL A 54 4.09 -10.85 19.55
C VAL A 54 4.29 -11.76 18.35
N SER A 55 5.47 -12.36 18.24
CA SER A 55 5.81 -13.31 17.18
C SER A 55 6.41 -14.58 17.77
N CYS A 56 6.02 -15.74 17.23
CA CYS A 56 6.50 -17.03 17.67
C CYS A 56 6.94 -17.90 16.49
N VAL A 57 7.96 -18.71 16.70
CA VAL A 57 8.47 -19.67 15.72
C VAL A 57 7.36 -20.70 15.43
N PHE A 58 7.07 -20.92 14.13
CA PHE A 58 6.00 -21.81 13.64
C PHE A 58 4.61 -21.56 14.22
N SER A 59 4.31 -20.32 14.60
CA SER A 59 2.98 -19.94 15.10
C SER A 59 1.84 -20.13 14.08
N THR A 60 2.16 -20.23 12.79
CA THR A 60 1.18 -20.58 11.76
C THR A 60 0.73 -22.04 11.81
N VAL A 61 1.51 -22.91 12.46
CA VAL A 61 1.18 -24.30 12.69
C VAL A 61 0.45 -24.46 14.05
N ARG A 62 0.96 -23.78 15.07
CA ARG A 62 0.41 -23.79 16.42
C ARG A 62 0.69 -22.48 17.13
N ASN A 63 -0.34 -21.77 17.54
CA ASN A 63 -0.25 -20.40 18.05
C ASN A 63 -0.52 -20.23 19.55
N ASP A 64 -0.58 -21.32 20.31
CA ASP A 64 -0.92 -21.28 21.74
C ASP A 64 -0.06 -20.29 22.54
N HIS A 65 1.27 -20.24 22.29
CA HIS A 65 2.16 -19.34 22.99
C HIS A 65 1.91 -17.86 22.66
N GLU A 66 1.55 -17.54 21.41
CA GLU A 66 1.15 -16.16 21.05
C GLU A 66 -0.15 -15.75 21.74
N LEU A 67 -1.13 -16.65 21.80
CA LEU A 67 -2.41 -16.41 22.48
C LEU A 67 -2.21 -16.26 23.99
N GLU A 68 -1.37 -17.09 24.59
CA GLU A 68 -1.03 -16.99 26.01
C GLU A 68 -0.28 -15.68 26.32
N ALA A 69 0.69 -15.32 25.49
CA ALA A 69 1.42 -14.05 25.62
C ALA A 69 0.48 -12.83 25.46
N ALA A 70 -0.43 -12.87 24.48
CA ALA A 70 -1.41 -11.80 24.27
C ALA A 70 -2.35 -11.64 25.48
N LYS A 71 -2.85 -12.75 26.03
CA LYS A 71 -3.67 -12.75 27.24
C LYS A 71 -2.90 -12.18 28.43
N LEU A 72 -1.67 -12.65 28.65
CA LEU A 72 -0.81 -12.18 29.74
C LEU A 72 -0.46 -10.69 29.59
N CYS A 73 -0.23 -10.22 28.36
CA CYS A 73 0.00 -8.81 28.07
C CYS A 73 -1.17 -7.95 28.54
N LYS A 74 -2.40 -8.31 28.20
CA LYS A 74 -3.62 -7.61 28.64
C LYS A 74 -3.82 -7.68 30.16
N GLU A 75 -3.58 -8.82 30.78
CA GLU A 75 -3.64 -8.95 32.24
C GLU A 75 -2.70 -7.98 32.97
N VAL A 76 -1.50 -7.76 32.42
CA VAL A 76 -0.47 -6.92 33.04
C VAL A 76 -0.65 -5.45 32.69
N MET A 77 -0.84 -5.15 31.41
CA MET A 77 -0.83 -3.78 30.89
C MET A 77 -2.22 -3.12 30.90
N GLY A 78 -3.30 -3.92 30.92
CA GLY A 78 -4.68 -3.47 30.84
C GLY A 78 -5.35 -3.88 29.53
N GLU A 79 -6.69 -3.88 29.51
CA GLU A 79 -7.47 -4.31 28.33
C GLU A 79 -7.33 -3.37 27.13
N ASP A 80 -6.97 -2.11 27.36
CA ASP A 80 -6.83 -1.10 26.31
C ASP A 80 -5.52 -1.21 25.52
N VAL A 81 -4.59 -2.09 25.92
CA VAL A 81 -3.38 -2.33 25.15
C VAL A 81 -3.70 -3.09 23.86
N HIS A 82 -3.22 -2.57 22.75
CA HIS A 82 -3.32 -3.29 21.48
C HIS A 82 -2.24 -4.37 21.39
N VAL A 83 -2.65 -5.60 21.08
CA VAL A 83 -1.72 -6.72 20.89
C VAL A 83 -1.90 -7.28 19.50
N SER A 84 -0.86 -7.17 18.68
CA SER A 84 -0.77 -7.81 17.36
C SER A 84 -0.04 -9.15 17.51
N ILE A 85 -0.66 -10.25 17.08
CA ILE A 85 -0.04 -11.58 17.08
C ILE A 85 0.27 -12.02 15.64
N SER A 86 1.42 -12.65 15.45
CA SER A 86 1.96 -12.90 14.10
C SER A 86 1.16 -13.93 13.33
N SER A 87 0.57 -14.91 13.99
CA SER A 87 -0.27 -15.95 13.37
C SER A 87 -1.58 -15.43 12.76
N GLU A 88 -2.01 -14.21 13.12
CA GLU A 88 -3.20 -13.57 12.54
C GLU A 88 -2.89 -12.63 11.38
N ILE A 89 -1.62 -12.26 11.18
CA ILE A 89 -1.22 -11.19 10.24
C ILE A 89 -0.53 -11.74 9.01
N GLY A 90 0.36 -12.71 9.17
CA GLY A 90 1.15 -13.20 8.06
C GLY A 90 1.13 -14.73 7.94
N SER A 91 1.52 -15.20 6.77
CA SER A 91 1.67 -16.61 6.43
C SER A 91 3.03 -17.19 6.85
N MET A 92 3.49 -18.27 6.21
CA MET A 92 4.81 -18.85 6.47
C MET A 92 5.94 -17.86 6.14
N GLY A 93 7.06 -17.92 6.88
CA GLY A 93 8.17 -16.98 6.81
C GLY A 93 8.28 -16.18 8.11
N LEU A 94 9.16 -16.62 9.03
CA LEU A 94 9.23 -16.04 10.39
C LEU A 94 9.55 -14.54 10.37
N ILE A 95 10.61 -14.15 9.65
CA ILE A 95 11.10 -12.77 9.66
C ILE A 95 10.10 -11.82 9.02
N GLU A 96 9.59 -12.17 7.85
CA GLU A 96 8.62 -11.36 7.12
C GLU A 96 7.30 -11.22 7.89
N ARG A 97 6.86 -12.28 8.58
CA ARG A 97 5.67 -12.28 9.42
C ARG A 97 5.89 -11.43 10.68
N GLU A 98 7.04 -11.54 11.33
CA GLU A 98 7.43 -10.69 12.46
C GLU A 98 7.43 -9.21 12.05
N ASN A 99 8.07 -8.90 10.93
CA ASN A 99 8.10 -7.54 10.38
C ASN A 99 6.69 -6.98 10.14
N ALA A 100 5.82 -7.78 9.51
CA ALA A 100 4.42 -7.40 9.29
C ALA A 100 3.67 -7.14 10.60
N THR A 101 3.93 -7.96 11.63
CA THR A 101 3.31 -7.83 12.95
C THR A 101 3.75 -6.55 13.66
N ILE A 102 5.04 -6.21 13.58
CA ILE A 102 5.59 -4.97 14.14
C ILE A 102 4.98 -3.75 13.43
N LEU A 103 4.90 -3.78 12.09
CA LEU A 103 4.28 -2.70 11.33
C LEU A 103 2.79 -2.55 11.69
N ASN A 104 2.06 -3.67 11.84
CA ASN A 104 0.65 -3.62 12.26
C ASN A 104 0.50 -2.95 13.63
N ALA A 105 1.33 -3.33 14.60
CA ALA A 105 1.33 -2.74 15.93
C ALA A 105 1.65 -1.24 15.90
N ALA A 106 2.59 -0.82 15.06
CA ALA A 106 2.98 0.58 14.91
C ALA A 106 1.86 1.44 14.28
N LEU A 107 1.06 0.87 13.39
CA LEU A 107 -0.03 1.56 12.70
C LEU A 107 -1.30 1.70 13.55
N TYR A 108 -1.42 0.97 14.67
CA TYR A 108 -2.64 0.90 15.47
C TYR A 108 -3.16 2.29 15.87
N LYS A 109 -2.30 3.16 16.41
CA LYS A 109 -2.73 4.47 16.88
C LYS A 109 -3.26 5.38 15.76
N VAL A 110 -2.68 5.28 14.59
CA VAL A 110 -3.14 6.03 13.40
C VAL A 110 -4.50 5.50 12.96
N ALA A 111 -4.66 4.18 12.91
CA ALA A 111 -5.92 3.53 12.52
C ALA A 111 -7.05 3.82 13.53
N GLU A 112 -6.75 3.81 14.84
CA GLU A 112 -7.68 4.18 15.89
C GLU A 112 -8.17 5.63 15.67
N SER A 113 -7.25 6.59 15.59
CA SER A 113 -7.58 8.00 15.40
C SER A 113 -8.36 8.26 14.11
N PHE A 114 -7.98 7.58 13.01
CA PHE A 114 -8.69 7.68 11.74
C PHE A 114 -10.11 7.14 11.83
N THR A 115 -10.29 5.94 12.38
CA THR A 115 -11.60 5.28 12.44
C THR A 115 -12.57 6.01 13.37
N GLU A 116 -12.08 6.54 14.49
CA GLU A 116 -12.86 7.35 15.43
C GLU A 116 -13.26 8.69 14.80
N GLY A 117 -12.30 9.41 14.21
CA GLY A 117 -12.57 10.68 13.54
C GLY A 117 -13.53 10.54 12.37
N PHE A 118 -13.42 9.45 11.59
CA PHE A 118 -14.33 9.17 10.50
C PHE A 118 -15.75 8.84 10.99
N ALA A 119 -15.87 8.01 12.04
CA ALA A 119 -17.16 7.70 12.65
C ALA A 119 -17.83 8.96 13.22
N GLN A 120 -17.07 9.84 13.88
CA GLN A 120 -17.57 11.10 14.39
C GLN A 120 -18.04 12.02 13.26
N SER A 121 -17.26 12.14 12.17
CA SER A 121 -17.64 12.97 11.01
C SER A 121 -18.94 12.49 10.36
N LEU A 122 -19.15 11.18 10.25
CA LEU A 122 -20.41 10.62 9.75
C LEU A 122 -21.59 10.96 10.68
N ALA A 123 -21.39 10.87 11.99
CA ALA A 123 -22.42 11.20 12.97
C ALA A 123 -22.77 12.71 12.93
N ASP A 124 -21.80 13.57 12.80
CA ASP A 124 -21.96 15.03 12.71
C ASP A 124 -22.76 15.42 11.45
N GLU A 125 -22.56 14.70 10.34
CA GLU A 125 -23.32 14.85 9.09
C GLU A 125 -24.68 14.10 9.10
N GLY A 126 -25.07 13.51 10.22
CA GLY A 126 -26.35 12.82 10.39
C GLY A 126 -26.42 11.44 9.72
N VAL A 127 -25.30 10.88 9.29
CA VAL A 127 -25.21 9.54 8.69
C VAL A 127 -25.11 8.48 9.80
N THR A 128 -26.25 8.10 10.37
CA THR A 128 -26.29 7.19 11.54
C THR A 128 -26.67 5.74 11.20
N ASN A 129 -27.21 5.49 10.00
CA ASN A 129 -27.72 4.17 9.59
C ASN A 129 -26.83 3.48 8.53
N ALA A 130 -25.65 4.02 8.24
CA ALA A 130 -24.73 3.43 7.29
C ALA A 130 -23.81 2.40 7.95
N GLN A 131 -23.65 1.25 7.30
CA GLN A 131 -22.60 0.32 7.65
C GLN A 131 -21.32 0.72 6.90
N VAL A 132 -20.24 0.99 7.65
CA VAL A 132 -18.99 1.47 7.10
C VAL A 132 -18.04 0.30 6.86
N TYR A 133 -17.48 0.26 5.66
CA TYR A 133 -16.42 -0.68 5.28
C TYR A 133 -15.21 0.09 4.78
N LEU A 134 -14.03 -0.47 5.00
CA LEU A 134 -12.77 0.02 4.45
C LEU A 134 -12.23 -1.00 3.44
N SER A 135 -11.57 -0.50 2.40
CA SER A 135 -10.92 -1.35 1.41
C SER A 135 -9.64 -1.96 1.96
N GLN A 136 -9.43 -3.23 1.67
CA GLN A 136 -8.17 -3.93 1.92
C GLN A 136 -7.22 -3.80 0.71
N ASN A 137 -5.97 -4.12 0.95
CA ASN A 137 -4.92 -4.13 -0.07
C ASN A 137 -5.13 -5.17 -1.19
N ASP A 138 -5.91 -6.23 -0.94
CA ASP A 138 -6.32 -7.21 -1.96
C ASP A 138 -7.55 -6.76 -2.78
N GLY A 139 -8.09 -5.57 -2.49
CA GLY A 139 -9.26 -5.00 -3.15
C GLY A 139 -10.58 -5.53 -2.61
N THR A 140 -10.62 -6.16 -1.45
CA THR A 140 -11.84 -6.55 -0.76
C THR A 140 -12.21 -5.57 0.34
N LEU A 141 -13.32 -5.79 1.03
CA LEU A 141 -13.84 -4.91 2.08
C LEU A 141 -13.70 -5.57 3.45
N MET A 142 -13.39 -4.75 4.44
CA MET A 142 -13.37 -5.12 5.85
C MET A 142 -14.17 -4.11 6.69
N THR A 143 -14.65 -4.55 7.85
CA THR A 143 -15.30 -3.64 8.81
C THR A 143 -14.31 -2.68 9.43
N MET A 144 -14.78 -1.56 10.00
CA MET A 144 -13.93 -0.60 10.71
C MET A 144 -13.20 -1.25 11.90
N ASP A 145 -13.86 -2.14 12.63
CA ASP A 145 -13.23 -2.85 13.76
C ASP A 145 -12.11 -3.78 13.30
N TYR A 146 -12.31 -4.45 12.16
CA TYR A 146 -11.27 -5.30 11.57
C TYR A 146 -10.08 -4.47 11.08
N ALA A 147 -10.33 -3.31 10.45
CA ALA A 147 -9.29 -2.39 10.02
C ALA A 147 -8.50 -1.80 11.20
N ARG A 148 -9.17 -1.52 12.32
CA ARG A 148 -8.51 -1.08 13.55
C ARG A 148 -7.60 -2.17 14.14
N ARG A 149 -8.03 -3.43 14.07
CA ARG A 149 -7.23 -4.58 14.53
C ARG A 149 -6.06 -4.89 13.59
N TYR A 150 -6.29 -4.79 12.29
CA TYR A 150 -5.31 -5.13 11.24
C TYR A 150 -5.06 -3.97 10.27
N PRO A 151 -4.57 -2.82 10.76
CA PRO A 151 -4.37 -1.65 9.91
C PRO A 151 -3.38 -1.87 8.76
N ILE A 152 -2.47 -2.82 8.89
CA ILE A 152 -1.53 -3.18 7.84
C ILE A 152 -2.24 -3.59 6.53
N LEU A 153 -3.45 -4.12 6.61
CA LEU A 153 -4.25 -4.50 5.45
C LEU A 153 -4.81 -3.31 4.65
N THR A 154 -4.67 -2.08 5.14
CA THR A 154 -5.04 -0.88 4.39
C THR A 154 -3.92 -0.35 3.49
N ILE A 155 -2.70 -0.86 3.66
CA ILE A 155 -1.54 -0.40 2.88
C ILE A 155 -1.75 -0.76 1.41
N ALA A 156 -1.59 0.22 0.51
CA ALA A 156 -1.80 0.10 -0.94
C ALA A 156 -3.24 -0.25 -1.38
N CYS A 157 -4.26 -0.06 -0.53
CA CYS A 157 -5.66 -0.25 -0.94
C CYS A 157 -6.10 0.77 -2.03
N GLY A 158 -5.53 1.98 -2.03
CA GLY A 158 -5.80 3.00 -3.04
C GLY A 158 -5.47 2.53 -4.47
N PRO A 159 -4.22 2.18 -4.77
CA PRO A 159 -3.83 1.62 -6.07
C PRO A 159 -4.68 0.40 -6.47
N THR A 160 -4.96 -0.51 -5.54
CA THR A 160 -5.80 -1.69 -5.81
C THR A 160 -7.20 -1.31 -6.25
N ASN A 161 -7.82 -0.33 -5.57
CA ASN A 161 -9.14 0.18 -5.96
C ASN A 161 -9.09 0.79 -7.36
N SER A 162 -8.06 1.58 -7.67
CA SER A 162 -7.89 2.19 -9.00
C SER A 162 -7.75 1.14 -10.10
N ILE A 163 -6.97 0.07 -9.86
CA ILE A 163 -6.84 -1.05 -10.80
C ILE A 163 -8.18 -1.76 -11.01
N ARG A 164 -8.93 -2.02 -9.94
CA ARG A 164 -10.27 -2.63 -10.03
C ARG A 164 -11.26 -1.75 -10.77
N GLY A 165 -11.27 -0.45 -10.48
CA GLY A 165 -12.10 0.52 -11.17
C GLY A 165 -11.75 0.64 -12.65
N ALA A 166 -10.47 0.65 -12.99
CA ALA A 166 -9.97 0.64 -14.36
C ALA A 166 -10.41 -0.63 -15.11
N CYS A 167 -10.31 -1.79 -14.48
CA CYS A 167 -10.79 -3.06 -15.02
C CYS A 167 -12.29 -3.02 -15.31
N TYR A 168 -13.08 -2.51 -14.36
CA TYR A 168 -14.52 -2.39 -14.52
C TYR A 168 -14.91 -1.42 -15.65
N LEU A 169 -14.26 -0.28 -15.75
CA LEU A 169 -14.54 0.73 -16.77
C LEU A 169 -14.14 0.28 -18.18
N SER A 170 -12.95 -0.33 -18.31
CA SER A 170 -12.41 -0.73 -19.61
C SER A 170 -12.93 -2.07 -20.12
N GLN A 171 -13.40 -2.96 -19.22
CA GLN A 171 -13.75 -4.36 -19.49
C GLN A 171 -12.57 -5.20 -20.03
N LEU A 172 -11.35 -4.68 -19.96
CA LEU A 172 -10.14 -5.44 -20.35
C LEU A 172 -9.78 -6.47 -19.27
N LYS A 173 -9.39 -7.66 -19.72
CA LYS A 173 -8.97 -8.74 -18.80
C LYS A 173 -7.49 -8.76 -18.52
N ASN A 174 -6.68 -8.17 -19.40
CA ASN A 174 -5.24 -8.06 -19.27
C ASN A 174 -4.81 -6.68 -19.74
N ALA A 175 -4.21 -5.90 -18.86
CA ALA A 175 -3.74 -4.55 -19.15
C ALA A 175 -2.78 -4.07 -18.05
N VAL A 176 -1.97 -3.07 -18.35
CA VAL A 176 -1.29 -2.24 -17.35
C VAL A 176 -2.21 -1.05 -17.05
N VAL A 177 -2.45 -0.78 -15.79
CA VAL A 177 -3.18 0.40 -15.31
C VAL A 177 -2.16 1.41 -14.83
N ILE A 178 -2.32 2.65 -15.25
CA ILE A 178 -1.52 3.79 -14.78
C ILE A 178 -2.47 4.76 -14.09
N ASP A 179 -2.39 4.84 -12.79
CA ASP A 179 -3.16 5.76 -11.95
C ASP A 179 -2.31 7.00 -11.63
N VAL A 180 -2.60 8.09 -12.33
CA VAL A 180 -1.86 9.35 -12.15
C VAL A 180 -2.59 10.23 -11.16
N GLY A 181 -1.98 10.37 -9.99
CA GLY A 181 -2.45 11.26 -8.94
C GLY A 181 -1.89 12.68 -9.03
N GLY A 182 -2.02 13.42 -7.93
CA GLY A 182 -1.44 14.76 -7.81
C GLY A 182 0.07 14.74 -7.51
N THR A 183 0.59 13.70 -6.88
CA THR A 183 1.97 13.60 -6.38
C THR A 183 2.70 12.37 -6.93
N THR A 184 2.02 11.24 -7.03
CA THR A 184 2.56 9.96 -7.47
C THR A 184 1.75 9.39 -8.62
N THR A 185 2.38 8.51 -9.37
CA THR A 185 1.73 7.64 -10.35
C THR A 185 1.95 6.20 -9.91
N ASP A 186 0.87 5.46 -9.78
CA ASP A 186 0.87 4.05 -9.41
C ASP A 186 0.56 3.18 -10.64
N LEU A 187 1.43 2.22 -10.92
CA LEU A 187 1.23 1.27 -12.00
C LEU A 187 0.91 -0.10 -11.41
N GLY A 188 -0.10 -0.75 -11.96
CA GLY A 188 -0.46 -2.11 -11.60
C GLY A 188 -0.93 -2.91 -12.81
N VAL A 189 -1.04 -4.22 -12.66
CA VAL A 189 -1.42 -5.11 -13.75
C VAL A 189 -2.76 -5.76 -13.48
N ILE A 190 -3.64 -5.72 -14.48
CA ILE A 190 -4.82 -6.58 -14.56
C ILE A 190 -4.41 -7.89 -15.24
N GLN A 191 -4.69 -9.00 -14.58
CA GLN A 191 -4.51 -10.34 -15.14
C GLN A 191 -5.80 -11.14 -14.96
N ASN A 192 -6.35 -11.64 -16.08
CA ASN A 192 -7.61 -12.36 -16.09
C ASN A 192 -8.80 -11.61 -15.43
N GLY A 193 -8.79 -10.27 -15.47
CA GLY A 193 -9.84 -9.42 -14.91
C GLY A 193 -9.67 -9.11 -13.42
N PHE A 194 -8.52 -9.43 -12.82
CA PHE A 194 -8.20 -9.15 -11.42
C PHE A 194 -6.86 -8.41 -11.30
N PRO A 195 -6.65 -7.60 -10.26
CA PRO A 195 -5.33 -7.09 -9.93
C PRO A 195 -4.34 -8.25 -9.74
N ARG A 196 -3.18 -8.17 -10.38
CA ARG A 196 -2.10 -9.15 -10.18
C ARG A 196 -1.56 -8.99 -8.76
N GLU A 197 -1.48 -10.09 -8.03
CA GLU A 197 -0.83 -10.10 -6.71
C GLU A 197 0.68 -10.30 -6.86
N SER A 198 1.44 -9.69 -5.96
CA SER A 198 2.88 -9.94 -5.88
C SER A 198 3.12 -11.39 -5.46
N GLY A 199 3.88 -12.13 -6.26
CA GLY A 199 4.25 -13.52 -5.99
C GLY A 199 5.39 -13.68 -4.99
N VAL A 200 5.97 -12.59 -4.52
CA VAL A 200 7.11 -12.55 -3.62
C VAL A 200 6.82 -11.67 -2.41
N ALA A 201 7.64 -11.82 -1.36
CA ALA A 201 7.57 -10.93 -0.20
C ALA A 201 7.69 -9.46 -0.64
N VAL A 202 6.80 -8.62 -0.13
CA VAL A 202 6.69 -7.21 -0.49
C VAL A 202 7.48 -6.36 0.49
N THR A 203 8.16 -5.32 -0.02
CA THR A 203 8.90 -4.37 0.81
C THR A 203 8.06 -3.11 1.04
N ILE A 204 7.81 -2.77 2.30
CA ILE A 204 7.07 -1.58 2.72
C ILE A 204 8.00 -0.72 3.56
N GLY A 205 8.26 0.52 3.13
CA GLY A 205 9.15 1.42 3.84
C GLY A 205 10.53 0.82 4.12
N GLY A 206 11.09 0.05 3.19
CA GLY A 206 12.37 -0.64 3.37
C GLY A 206 12.28 -1.96 4.15
N VAL A 207 11.09 -2.35 4.63
CA VAL A 207 10.86 -3.54 5.47
C VAL A 207 10.19 -4.64 4.66
N ARG A 208 10.80 -5.80 4.58
CA ARG A 208 10.27 -6.98 3.87
C ARG A 208 9.18 -7.65 4.69
N THR A 209 8.03 -7.89 4.05
CA THR A 209 6.83 -8.49 4.66
C THR A 209 6.30 -9.64 3.81
N ASN A 210 5.38 -10.45 4.34
CA ASN A 210 4.82 -11.62 3.64
C ASN A 210 3.28 -11.64 3.56
N PHE A 211 2.63 -10.53 3.75
CA PHE A 211 1.19 -10.48 3.49
C PHE A 211 0.91 -10.19 2.00
N ARG A 212 -0.28 -10.58 1.56
CA ARG A 212 -0.69 -10.39 0.17
C ARG A 212 -0.83 -8.92 -0.15
N MET A 213 -0.23 -8.50 -1.25
CA MET A 213 -0.36 -7.15 -1.78
C MET A 213 -0.50 -7.20 -3.31
N PRO A 214 -1.15 -6.21 -3.90
CA PRO A 214 -1.10 -6.06 -5.35
C PRO A 214 0.34 -5.81 -5.79
N ASP A 215 0.65 -6.28 -6.99
CA ASP A 215 1.91 -5.97 -7.66
C ASP A 215 1.81 -4.57 -8.24
N VAL A 216 2.34 -3.60 -7.52
CA VAL A 216 2.25 -2.17 -7.82
C VAL A 216 3.64 -1.54 -7.76
N VAL A 217 3.94 -0.72 -8.77
CA VAL A 217 5.10 0.17 -8.79
C VAL A 217 4.61 1.60 -8.68
N SER A 218 5.18 2.35 -7.74
CA SER A 218 4.90 3.78 -7.55
C SER A 218 6.09 4.62 -7.99
N ILE A 219 5.84 5.65 -8.80
CA ILE A 219 6.84 6.61 -9.23
C ILE A 219 6.48 8.02 -8.75
N GLY A 220 7.48 8.84 -8.46
CA GLY A 220 7.32 10.22 -7.99
C GLY A 220 6.94 11.19 -9.12
N LEU A 221 5.87 10.88 -9.83
CA LEU A 221 5.31 11.67 -10.91
C LEU A 221 3.81 11.88 -10.68
N GLY A 222 3.34 13.10 -10.78
CA GLY A 222 1.91 13.44 -10.70
C GLY A 222 1.65 14.84 -11.24
N GLY A 223 0.40 15.28 -11.25
CA GLY A 223 0.04 16.59 -11.76
C GLY A 223 0.78 17.75 -11.08
N GLY A 224 1.05 17.63 -9.77
CA GLY A 224 1.78 18.62 -8.99
C GLY A 224 3.30 18.43 -8.97
N SER A 225 3.86 17.49 -9.74
CA SER A 225 5.32 17.28 -9.79
C SER A 225 6.04 18.50 -10.30
N ILE A 226 7.06 18.93 -9.57
CA ILE A 226 7.82 20.15 -9.88
C ILE A 226 8.74 19.91 -11.06
N VAL A 227 8.69 20.81 -12.03
CA VAL A 227 9.54 20.79 -13.22
C VAL A 227 10.71 21.73 -13.03
N ARG A 228 11.94 21.22 -13.22
CA ARG A 228 13.18 22.00 -13.06
C ARG A 228 14.08 21.84 -14.27
N GLN A 229 14.72 22.92 -14.66
CA GLN A 229 15.83 22.87 -15.61
C GLN A 229 17.14 22.99 -14.83
N ARG A 230 18.07 22.08 -15.09
CA ARG A 230 19.43 22.08 -14.54
C ARG A 230 20.36 22.99 -15.35
N GLU A 231 21.50 23.31 -14.78
CA GLU A 231 22.52 24.15 -15.44
C GLU A 231 23.02 23.56 -16.75
N ASP A 232 23.03 22.24 -16.90
CA ASP A 232 23.42 21.54 -18.14
C ASP A 232 22.29 21.52 -19.19
N GLY A 233 21.16 22.17 -18.92
CA GLY A 233 19.99 22.22 -19.80
C GLY A 233 19.10 20.99 -19.76
N THR A 234 19.38 19.99 -18.89
CA THR A 234 18.52 18.84 -18.64
C THR A 234 17.26 19.29 -17.89
N VAL A 235 16.11 18.76 -18.28
CA VAL A 235 14.83 19.00 -17.58
C VAL A 235 14.46 17.77 -16.77
N THR A 236 14.09 17.97 -15.51
CA THR A 236 13.64 16.93 -14.60
C THR A 236 12.21 17.21 -14.10
N VAL A 237 11.42 16.17 -13.89
CA VAL A 237 10.06 16.25 -13.38
C VAL A 237 9.95 15.36 -12.13
N GLY A 238 9.53 15.94 -11.00
CA GLY A 238 9.51 15.23 -9.72
C GLY A 238 10.91 14.91 -9.18
N PRO A 239 11.02 14.02 -8.14
CA PRO A 239 9.90 13.47 -7.36
C PRO A 239 9.21 14.49 -6.44
N ASP A 240 9.81 15.68 -6.25
CA ASP A 240 9.19 16.75 -5.46
C ASP A 240 7.87 17.18 -6.08
N SER A 241 6.87 17.45 -5.25
CA SER A 241 5.53 17.87 -5.69
C SER A 241 4.97 18.96 -4.80
N VAL A 242 4.15 19.83 -5.38
CA VAL A 242 3.34 20.81 -4.62
C VAL A 242 2.14 20.14 -3.93
N GLY A 243 1.84 18.89 -4.27
CA GLY A 243 0.76 18.10 -3.68
C GLY A 243 -0.61 18.79 -3.79
N TYR A 244 -1.36 18.81 -2.68
CA TYR A 244 -2.70 19.40 -2.62
C TYR A 244 -2.71 20.94 -2.82
N GLN A 245 -1.56 21.59 -2.72
CA GLN A 245 -1.44 23.04 -2.93
C GLN A 245 -1.34 23.43 -4.42
N ILE A 246 -1.66 22.54 -5.34
CA ILE A 246 -1.51 22.77 -6.78
C ILE A 246 -2.29 24.02 -7.23
N THR A 247 -3.48 24.26 -6.70
CA THR A 247 -4.33 25.40 -7.05
C THR A 247 -3.82 26.74 -6.51
N GLU A 248 -2.84 26.72 -5.61
CA GLU A 248 -2.22 27.92 -5.04
C GLU A 248 -0.82 28.14 -5.64
N LYS A 249 -0.10 27.05 -5.91
CA LYS A 249 1.33 27.11 -6.26
C LYS A 249 1.64 26.95 -7.74
N ALA A 250 0.79 26.24 -8.51
CA ALA A 250 1.08 26.04 -9.93
C ALA A 250 0.88 27.32 -10.73
N LEU A 251 1.71 27.53 -11.76
CA LEU A 251 1.71 28.75 -12.59
C LEU A 251 0.34 29.00 -13.23
N CYS A 252 -0.32 27.96 -13.78
CA CYS A 252 -1.62 28.10 -14.44
C CYS A 252 -2.76 28.53 -13.51
N PHE A 253 -2.54 28.49 -12.20
CA PHE A 253 -3.46 28.99 -11.18
C PHE A 253 -2.95 30.30 -10.52
N GLY A 254 -1.87 30.90 -11.03
CA GLY A 254 -1.33 32.18 -10.55
C GLY A 254 -0.25 32.03 -9.48
N GLY A 255 0.25 30.82 -9.23
CA GLY A 255 1.39 30.56 -8.35
C GLY A 255 2.74 30.86 -9.02
N ASP A 256 3.80 30.40 -8.39
CA ASP A 256 5.18 30.66 -8.79
C ASP A 256 6.02 29.39 -9.05
N VAL A 257 5.40 28.20 -8.99
CA VAL A 257 6.05 26.91 -9.18
C VAL A 257 5.61 26.29 -10.50
N CYS A 258 6.58 25.96 -11.36
CA CYS A 258 6.30 25.20 -12.57
C CYS A 258 6.05 23.72 -12.25
N THR A 259 4.89 23.20 -12.64
CA THR A 259 4.46 21.82 -12.39
C THR A 259 4.22 21.05 -13.68
N ALA A 260 4.07 19.72 -13.60
CA ALA A 260 3.69 18.87 -14.73
C ALA A 260 2.33 19.30 -15.35
N THR A 261 1.38 19.78 -14.52
CA THR A 261 0.12 20.35 -15.00
C THR A 261 0.33 21.59 -15.86
N ASP A 262 1.26 22.49 -15.47
CA ASP A 262 1.59 23.68 -16.26
C ASP A 262 2.16 23.33 -17.63
N ILE A 263 2.96 22.26 -17.69
CA ILE A 263 3.49 21.73 -18.95
C ILE A 263 2.37 21.22 -19.85
N ALA A 264 1.41 20.46 -19.29
CA ALA A 264 0.26 19.96 -20.05
C ALA A 264 -0.62 21.11 -20.57
N VAL A 265 -0.86 22.14 -19.75
CA VAL A 265 -1.60 23.36 -20.17
C VAL A 265 -0.83 24.12 -21.26
N ARG A 266 0.50 24.31 -21.10
CA ARG A 266 1.35 25.01 -22.07
C ARG A 266 1.37 24.33 -23.44
N LEU A 267 1.33 22.99 -23.45
CA LEU A 267 1.31 22.18 -24.68
C LEU A 267 -0.11 21.98 -25.23
N GLY A 268 -1.14 22.51 -24.56
CA GLY A 268 -2.53 22.41 -25.02
C GLY A 268 -3.17 21.02 -24.85
N MET A 269 -2.62 20.20 -23.95
CA MET A 269 -3.14 18.85 -23.66
C MET A 269 -4.40 18.91 -22.77
N THR A 270 -4.57 19.99 -22.01
CA THR A 270 -5.69 20.20 -21.11
C THR A 270 -6.04 21.68 -20.99
N GLU A 271 -7.31 21.97 -20.63
CA GLU A 271 -7.82 23.31 -20.38
C GLU A 271 -8.04 23.56 -18.88
N LEU A 272 -6.97 23.48 -18.09
CA LEU A 272 -6.99 23.77 -16.66
C LEU A 272 -6.38 25.14 -16.35
N GLY A 273 -6.98 25.87 -15.42
CA GLY A 273 -6.49 27.18 -15.02
C GLY A 273 -6.49 28.22 -16.14
N ASP A 274 -5.57 29.17 -16.10
CA ASP A 274 -5.39 30.20 -17.14
C ASP A 274 -4.15 29.92 -17.97
N LYS A 275 -4.33 29.52 -19.23
CA LYS A 275 -3.27 29.27 -20.20
C LYS A 275 -2.35 30.46 -20.46
N ASN A 276 -2.85 31.69 -20.25
CA ASN A 276 -2.04 32.88 -20.46
C ASN A 276 -0.93 32.98 -19.42
N LEU A 277 -1.13 32.45 -18.22
CA LEU A 277 -0.12 32.48 -17.15
C LEU A 277 1.08 31.58 -17.46
N VAL A 278 0.92 30.55 -18.29
CA VAL A 278 2.00 29.64 -18.71
C VAL A 278 2.54 29.94 -20.12
N ALA A 279 1.99 30.96 -20.83
CA ALA A 279 2.39 31.29 -22.20
C ALA A 279 3.85 31.73 -22.32
N HIS A 280 4.45 32.24 -21.23
CA HIS A 280 5.83 32.63 -21.14
C HIS A 280 6.82 31.47 -21.10
N LEU A 281 6.37 30.24 -20.80
CA LEU A 281 7.23 29.07 -20.80
C LEU A 281 7.70 28.75 -22.22
N ASP A 282 9.01 28.58 -22.37
CA ASP A 282 9.60 28.19 -23.64
C ASP A 282 9.04 26.84 -24.11
N GLU A 283 8.70 26.77 -25.41
CA GLU A 283 8.11 25.54 -25.96
C GLU A 283 9.08 24.36 -25.96
N GLY A 284 10.38 24.64 -26.20
CA GLY A 284 11.44 23.64 -26.18
C GLY A 284 11.62 23.07 -24.77
N PHE A 285 11.55 23.94 -23.73
CA PHE A 285 11.53 23.50 -22.34
C PHE A 285 10.31 22.61 -22.02
N ALA A 286 9.11 23.04 -22.44
CA ALA A 286 7.88 22.27 -22.21
C ALA A 286 7.94 20.89 -22.91
N LYS A 287 8.47 20.81 -24.12
CA LYS A 287 8.65 19.55 -24.83
C LYS A 287 9.67 18.63 -24.15
N LYS A 288 10.79 19.19 -23.66
CA LYS A 288 11.76 18.39 -22.86
C LYS A 288 11.16 17.86 -21.55
N ALA A 289 10.33 18.67 -20.89
CA ALA A 289 9.63 18.23 -19.67
C ALA A 289 8.64 17.09 -19.99
N MET A 290 7.89 17.20 -21.09
CA MET A 290 7.00 16.15 -21.56
C MET A 290 7.74 14.85 -21.90
N GLU A 291 8.91 14.97 -22.52
CA GLU A 291 9.75 13.78 -22.80
C GLU A 291 10.25 13.12 -21.51
N ALA A 292 10.62 13.90 -20.50
CA ALA A 292 10.97 13.35 -19.19
C ALA A 292 9.78 12.64 -18.51
N ILE A 293 8.57 13.20 -18.60
CA ILE A 293 7.33 12.56 -18.12
C ILE A 293 7.09 11.24 -18.86
N ARG A 294 7.19 11.26 -20.18
CA ARG A 294 7.03 10.09 -21.05
C ARG A 294 8.00 8.98 -20.65
N THR A 295 9.30 9.27 -20.56
CA THR A 295 10.34 8.30 -20.21
C THR A 295 10.07 7.64 -18.85
N LEU A 296 9.70 8.42 -17.82
CA LEU A 296 9.36 7.88 -16.51
C LEU A 296 8.22 6.86 -16.56
N CYS A 297 7.19 7.12 -17.37
CA CYS A 297 6.07 6.20 -17.53
C CYS A 297 6.43 4.97 -18.36
N GLU A 298 7.18 5.14 -19.42
CA GLU A 298 7.63 4.04 -20.31
C GLU A 298 8.56 3.07 -19.57
N ASP A 299 9.49 3.57 -18.76
CA ASP A 299 10.36 2.77 -17.89
C ASP A 299 9.53 1.99 -16.87
N ALA A 300 8.49 2.63 -16.30
CA ALA A 300 7.60 1.97 -15.34
C ALA A 300 6.70 0.92 -16.02
N ILE A 301 6.20 1.16 -17.24
CA ILE A 301 5.47 0.15 -18.03
C ILE A 301 6.38 -1.06 -18.28
N ASP A 302 7.62 -0.83 -18.70
CA ASP A 302 8.57 -1.92 -18.99
C ASP A 302 8.88 -2.76 -17.75
N ALA A 303 9.03 -2.10 -16.59
CA ALA A 303 9.23 -2.79 -15.31
C ALA A 303 8.03 -3.66 -14.88
N MET A 304 6.80 -3.31 -15.29
CA MET A 304 5.58 -4.08 -14.97
C MET A 304 5.28 -5.21 -15.95
N LYS A 305 5.87 -5.19 -17.15
CA LYS A 305 5.67 -6.22 -18.17
C LYS A 305 6.38 -7.52 -17.77
N VAL A 306 5.76 -8.63 -18.10
CA VAL A 306 6.35 -9.99 -17.94
C VAL A 306 6.85 -10.59 -19.26
N SER A 307 6.66 -9.86 -20.38
CA SER A 307 7.11 -10.25 -21.71
C SER A 307 7.58 -9.02 -22.48
N SER A 308 8.28 -9.24 -23.60
CA SER A 308 8.71 -8.17 -24.50
C SER A 308 7.57 -7.62 -25.39
N GLU A 309 6.38 -8.19 -25.33
CA GLU A 309 5.24 -7.74 -26.14
C GLU A 309 4.65 -6.46 -25.61
N ASP A 310 4.09 -5.65 -26.51
CA ASP A 310 3.35 -4.46 -26.12
C ASP A 310 2.04 -4.83 -25.44
N VAL A 311 1.66 -4.06 -24.43
CA VAL A 311 0.50 -4.29 -23.58
C VAL A 311 -0.59 -3.24 -23.79
N ASP A 312 -1.84 -3.56 -23.49
CA ASP A 312 -2.89 -2.56 -23.39
C ASP A 312 -2.69 -1.74 -22.11
N VAL A 313 -2.80 -0.44 -22.22
CA VAL A 313 -2.63 0.51 -21.10
C VAL A 313 -3.96 1.23 -20.84
N ILE A 314 -4.33 1.33 -19.58
CA ILE A 314 -5.51 2.06 -19.12
C ILE A 314 -5.03 3.22 -18.24
N LEU A 315 -5.34 4.45 -18.65
CA LEU A 315 -5.04 5.64 -17.87
C LEU A 315 -6.21 5.98 -16.96
N VAL A 316 -5.95 6.14 -15.68
CA VAL A 316 -6.91 6.60 -14.66
C VAL A 316 -6.26 7.65 -13.76
N GLY A 317 -7.05 8.19 -12.83
CA GLY A 317 -6.61 9.26 -11.95
C GLY A 317 -6.76 10.65 -12.54
N GLY A 318 -6.96 11.65 -11.68
CA GLY A 318 -7.16 13.04 -12.10
C GLY A 318 -5.94 13.70 -12.75
N GLY A 319 -4.74 13.16 -12.48
CA GLY A 319 -3.48 13.62 -13.08
C GLY A 319 -3.19 13.04 -14.47
N SER A 320 -3.99 12.10 -14.98
CA SER A 320 -3.76 11.47 -16.30
C SER A 320 -3.68 12.44 -17.47
N ILE A 321 -4.16 13.66 -17.28
CA ILE A 321 -4.04 14.78 -18.22
C ILE A 321 -2.60 15.17 -18.59
N ILE A 322 -1.60 14.78 -17.78
CA ILE A 322 -0.19 15.06 -18.04
C ILE A 322 0.46 14.02 -18.96
N LEU A 323 -0.23 12.91 -19.26
CA LEU A 323 0.34 11.85 -20.09
C LEU A 323 -0.10 11.96 -21.54
N PRO A 324 0.83 11.71 -22.49
CA PRO A 324 0.49 11.62 -23.90
C PRO A 324 -0.32 10.32 -24.18
N GLY A 325 -1.09 10.34 -25.24
CA GLY A 325 -1.87 9.19 -25.69
C GLY A 325 -1.06 8.07 -26.39
N ASP A 326 0.24 8.28 -26.57
CA ASP A 326 1.19 7.35 -27.18
C ASP A 326 2.37 7.12 -26.20
N LEU A 327 2.59 5.88 -25.81
CA LEU A 327 3.66 5.47 -24.88
C LEU A 327 4.35 4.23 -25.46
N ALA A 328 5.68 4.21 -25.45
CA ALA A 328 6.43 3.03 -25.88
C ALA A 328 6.12 1.82 -24.97
N GLY A 329 6.02 0.66 -25.58
CA GLY A 329 5.60 -0.56 -24.89
C GLY A 329 4.09 -0.69 -24.69
N ALA A 330 3.29 0.31 -25.08
CA ALA A 330 1.86 0.25 -25.10
C ALA A 330 1.31 -0.06 -26.50
N ARG A 331 0.54 -1.16 -26.64
CA ARG A 331 -0.20 -1.49 -27.87
C ARG A 331 -1.37 -0.54 -28.09
N SER A 332 -2.04 -0.18 -27.01
CA SER A 332 -3.11 0.80 -26.99
C SER A 332 -3.08 1.56 -25.67
N VAL A 333 -3.50 2.82 -25.69
CA VAL A 333 -3.70 3.65 -24.50
C VAL A 333 -5.15 4.04 -24.46
N THR A 334 -5.87 3.62 -23.41
CA THR A 334 -7.30 3.88 -23.25
C THR A 334 -7.52 4.75 -22.01
N GLN A 335 -8.32 5.80 -22.16
CA GLN A 335 -8.78 6.66 -21.07
C GLN A 335 -10.30 6.68 -21.07
N HIS A 336 -10.92 6.43 -19.92
CA HIS A 336 -12.37 6.49 -19.76
C HIS A 336 -12.79 7.84 -19.16
N GLU A 337 -13.96 8.35 -19.54
CA GLU A 337 -14.51 9.62 -19.01
C GLU A 337 -14.59 9.64 -17.47
N PHE A 338 -14.86 8.50 -16.83
CA PHE A 338 -14.85 8.32 -15.37
C PHE A 338 -13.50 7.85 -14.81
N GLY A 339 -12.43 7.91 -15.59
CA GLY A 339 -11.09 7.51 -15.15
C GLY A 339 -10.61 8.26 -13.92
N GLY A 340 -10.97 9.55 -13.79
CA GLY A 340 -10.62 10.37 -12.64
C GLY A 340 -11.23 9.92 -11.30
N VAL A 341 -12.26 9.07 -11.32
CA VAL A 341 -12.91 8.50 -10.13
C VAL A 341 -12.81 6.97 -10.07
N ALA A 342 -11.89 6.38 -10.82
CA ALA A 342 -11.69 4.92 -10.87
C ALA A 342 -11.47 4.31 -9.49
N ASN A 343 -10.72 4.99 -8.59
CA ASN A 343 -10.53 4.55 -7.21
C ASN A 343 -11.86 4.38 -6.46
N ALA A 344 -12.73 5.38 -6.52
CA ALA A 344 -14.04 5.32 -5.87
C ALA A 344 -14.93 4.22 -6.48
N ILE A 345 -14.90 4.05 -7.80
CA ILE A 345 -15.62 2.96 -8.49
C ILE A 345 -15.10 1.60 -8.00
N GLY A 346 -13.79 1.41 -7.96
CA GLY A 346 -13.17 0.17 -7.49
C GLY A 346 -13.55 -0.18 -6.06
N SER A 347 -13.57 0.81 -5.16
CA SER A 347 -14.05 0.63 -3.79
C SER A 347 -15.55 0.27 -3.75
N ALA A 348 -16.39 0.96 -4.54
CA ALA A 348 -17.84 0.74 -4.56
C ALA A 348 -18.26 -0.64 -5.08
N ILE A 349 -17.49 -1.23 -6.00
CA ILE A 349 -17.77 -2.58 -6.54
C ILE A 349 -17.09 -3.69 -5.75
N SER A 350 -16.31 -3.36 -4.72
CA SER A 350 -15.58 -4.32 -3.90
C SER A 350 -16.52 -5.19 -3.06
N LYS A 351 -16.07 -6.40 -2.75
CA LYS A 351 -16.85 -7.39 -2.00
C LYS A 351 -16.16 -7.74 -0.71
N VAL A 352 -16.91 -8.12 0.30
CA VAL A 352 -16.35 -8.73 1.51
C VAL A 352 -15.81 -10.11 1.16
N SER A 353 -14.60 -10.42 1.61
CA SER A 353 -13.98 -11.74 1.47
C SER A 353 -13.44 -12.24 2.79
N GLY A 354 -13.17 -13.53 2.85
CA GLY A 354 -12.42 -14.18 3.92
C GLY A 354 -11.35 -15.08 3.31
N THR A 355 -10.16 -15.08 3.90
CA THR A 355 -9.05 -15.94 3.48
C THR A 355 -8.95 -17.14 4.41
N LEU A 356 -8.83 -18.33 3.83
CA LEU A 356 -8.52 -19.57 4.54
C LEU A 356 -7.24 -20.15 3.97
N GLU A 357 -6.19 -20.23 4.78
CA GLU A 357 -4.92 -20.87 4.41
C GLU A 357 -4.76 -22.19 5.18
N PRO A 358 -5.25 -23.33 4.64
CA PRO A 358 -5.05 -24.61 5.29
C PRO A 358 -3.59 -25.06 5.14
N VAL A 359 -2.92 -25.35 6.25
CA VAL A 359 -1.60 -26.00 6.24
C VAL A 359 -1.81 -27.49 5.97
N SER A 360 -1.32 -27.98 4.84
CA SER A 360 -1.40 -29.40 4.46
C SER A 360 -0.02 -30.05 4.57
N TYR A 361 0.11 -31.05 5.43
CA TYR A 361 1.33 -31.86 5.60
C TYR A 361 1.39 -32.95 4.49
N THR A 362 1.61 -32.56 3.25
CA THR A 362 1.63 -33.50 2.11
C THR A 362 2.75 -34.53 2.19
N HIS A 363 3.83 -34.26 2.91
CA HIS A 363 4.95 -35.18 3.09
C HIS A 363 4.66 -36.34 4.08
N LEU A 364 3.69 -36.21 4.97
CA LEU A 364 3.29 -37.29 5.88
C LEU A 364 2.47 -38.36 5.13
N ARG A 365 1.72 -38.00 4.08
CA ARG A 365 0.98 -38.95 3.26
C ARG A 365 1.83 -39.79 2.29
N ALA A 366 3.00 -39.28 1.90
CA ALA A 366 3.88 -40.01 0.99
C ALA A 366 4.49 -41.28 1.63
N HIS A 367 4.57 -41.35 2.96
CA HIS A 367 5.03 -42.53 3.70
C HIS A 367 3.92 -43.55 4.02
N GLU A 368 2.66 -43.12 4.08
CA GLU A 368 1.52 -44.03 4.34
C GLU A 368 1.05 -44.80 3.13
N THR A 369 1.43 -44.42 1.92
CA THR A 369 1.05 -45.11 0.68
C THR A 369 2.03 -46.19 0.21
N LEU A 370 3.09 -46.45 0.99
CA LEU A 370 4.11 -47.49 0.69
C LEU A 370 4.10 -48.64 1.71
N SER A 371 3.06 -48.81 2.52
CA SER A 371 2.87 -49.95 3.40
C SER A 371 1.69 -50.81 2.95
#